data_9e44e906a76177d8a9280bb408173595
#
_entry.id   9e44e906a76177d8a9280bb408173595
#
_cell.length_a   1.000
_cell.length_b   1.000
_cell.length_c   1.000
_cell.angle_alpha   90.00
_cell.angle_beta   90.00
_cell.angle_gamma   90.00
#
_symmetry.space_group_name_H-M   'P 1'
#
loop_
_entity.id
_entity.type
_entity.pdbx_description
1 polymer ?
#
loop_
_entity_poly.entity_id
_entity_poly.type
_entity_poly.pdbx_seq_one_letter_code
_entity_poly.pdbx_strand_id
1 'polypeptide(L)'
;MTSHMDHDDIARKRAERARRKLDQSQNVSASTPDTARCEKPAVADREWMHINHDVAVEQDARRVRLVSWNMLAQSLVRRELFPGSDCLKLKTRLPGIVAEMTSHDNDLGCFQEVDSINEIAPSIRQAGFDFVYERGYEEKKHGLMIMWKTKASTRATFESPVWKKVVRLDDVDKWGDTVDGPSLSRCTRNILLIVALPFSSGPGGIIVATTHLFWHPRYGYERARQAAVIMRELSSLRAASQEDWSSWPIVLAGDLNDQPHSSTYTLLTGQAAQYRDQIRTDLMASRV
;
A
#
# COMPACT_ATOMS: atom_id res chain seq x y z
N MET A 1 14.47 -35.67 -25.61
CA MET A 1 14.71 -35.03 -26.96
C MET A 1 14.69 -33.53 -26.74
N THR A 2 15.85 -32.93 -26.49
CA THR A 2 16.02 -31.48 -26.27
C THR A 2 16.33 -30.87 -27.63
N SER A 3 15.43 -30.05 -28.14
CA SER A 3 15.57 -29.27 -29.37
C SER A 3 16.66 -28.24 -29.20
N HIS A 4 17.82 -28.46 -29.80
CA HIS A 4 18.84 -27.42 -30.03
C HIS A 4 18.25 -26.36 -30.97
N MET A 5 18.02 -25.16 -30.48
CA MET A 5 17.78 -24.01 -31.35
C MET A 5 19.10 -23.62 -32.02
N ASP A 6 19.07 -23.61 -33.34
CA ASP A 6 20.22 -23.37 -34.21
C ASP A 6 20.75 -21.94 -34.03
N HIS A 7 22.07 -21.77 -33.89
CA HIS A 7 22.75 -20.47 -33.74
C HIS A 7 22.42 -19.50 -34.87
N ASP A 8 22.16 -20.02 -36.05
CA ASP A 8 21.79 -19.25 -37.25
C ASP A 8 20.39 -18.62 -37.15
N ASP A 9 19.45 -19.28 -36.49
CA ASP A 9 18.09 -18.75 -36.27
C ASP A 9 18.06 -17.58 -35.29
N ILE A 10 18.96 -17.59 -34.29
CA ILE A 10 19.15 -16.47 -33.35
C ILE A 10 19.78 -15.27 -34.03
N ALA A 11 20.78 -15.50 -34.91
CA ALA A 11 21.44 -14.46 -35.67
C ALA A 11 20.47 -13.81 -36.68
N ARG A 12 19.65 -14.60 -37.36
CA ARG A 12 18.62 -14.13 -38.31
C ARG A 12 17.56 -13.25 -37.59
N LYS A 13 17.05 -13.68 -36.45
CA LYS A 13 16.07 -12.89 -35.64
C LYS A 13 16.66 -11.60 -35.09
N ARG A 14 17.96 -11.58 -34.78
CA ARG A 14 18.66 -10.35 -34.37
C ARG A 14 18.82 -9.36 -35.52
N ALA A 15 19.19 -9.86 -36.72
CA ALA A 15 19.32 -9.03 -37.91
C ALA A 15 17.97 -8.46 -38.36
N GLU A 16 16.90 -9.23 -38.32
CA GLU A 16 15.54 -8.76 -38.63
C GLU A 16 15.03 -7.68 -37.63
N ARG A 17 15.32 -7.83 -36.34
CA ARG A 17 15.02 -6.80 -35.35
C ARG A 17 15.84 -5.51 -35.53
N ALA A 18 17.12 -5.64 -35.98
CA ALA A 18 17.95 -4.48 -36.24
C ALA A 18 17.44 -3.73 -37.49
N ARG A 19 17.02 -4.46 -38.52
CA ARG A 19 16.43 -3.89 -39.74
C ARG A 19 15.13 -3.15 -39.49
N ARG A 20 14.21 -3.74 -38.71
CA ARG A 20 12.96 -3.05 -38.30
C ARG A 20 13.21 -1.77 -37.46
N LYS A 21 14.29 -1.75 -36.65
CA LYS A 21 14.69 -0.53 -35.94
C LYS A 21 15.24 0.56 -36.86
N LEU A 22 15.98 0.17 -37.90
CA LEU A 22 16.48 1.12 -38.90
C LEU A 22 15.35 1.70 -39.74
N ASP A 23 14.39 0.89 -40.20
CA ASP A 23 13.23 1.33 -40.97
C ASP A 23 12.31 2.26 -40.17
N GLN A 24 12.17 2.01 -38.85
CA GLN A 24 11.45 2.92 -37.98
C GLN A 24 12.19 4.25 -37.75
N SER A 25 13.52 4.29 -37.80
CA SER A 25 14.27 5.53 -37.64
C SER A 25 14.33 6.39 -38.92
N GLN A 26 14.10 5.80 -40.10
CA GLN A 26 14.11 6.51 -41.38
C GLN A 26 12.74 7.09 -41.77
N ASN A 27 11.63 6.61 -41.13
CA ASN A 27 10.29 7.17 -41.33
C ASN A 27 9.91 8.31 -40.37
N VAL A 28 10.87 8.82 -39.59
CA VAL A 28 10.69 9.97 -38.69
C VAL A 28 11.48 11.16 -39.22
N SER A 29 11.22 11.55 -40.46
CA SER A 29 11.67 12.87 -40.95
C SER A 29 10.55 13.52 -41.72
N ALA A 30 9.83 14.37 -41.06
CA ALA A 30 9.07 15.57 -41.44
C ALA A 30 7.76 15.72 -40.64
N SER A 31 7.90 15.98 -39.35
CA SER A 31 6.95 16.83 -38.63
C SER A 31 7.73 17.54 -37.55
N THR A 32 7.76 18.87 -37.62
CA THR A 32 8.27 19.76 -36.56
C THR A 32 7.76 19.26 -35.21
N PRO A 33 8.63 19.13 -34.19
CA PRO A 33 8.14 18.83 -32.86
C PRO A 33 7.44 20.08 -32.35
N ASP A 34 6.12 20.06 -32.40
CA ASP A 34 5.30 20.87 -31.55
C ASP A 34 5.79 20.60 -30.13
N THR A 35 6.28 21.63 -29.46
CA THR A 35 6.68 21.56 -28.05
C THR A 35 5.40 21.36 -27.25
N ALA A 36 4.89 20.13 -27.27
CA ALA A 36 3.84 19.69 -26.37
C ALA A 36 4.38 19.92 -24.95
N ARG A 37 3.94 20.99 -24.32
CA ARG A 37 4.02 21.17 -22.88
C ARG A 37 3.60 19.84 -22.29
N CYS A 38 4.51 19.23 -21.53
CA CYS A 38 4.20 18.07 -20.73
C CYS A 38 3.11 18.50 -19.77
N GLU A 39 1.85 18.28 -20.16
CA GLU A 39 0.70 18.55 -19.30
C GLU A 39 0.91 17.71 -18.05
N LYS A 40 0.73 18.32 -16.89
CA LYS A 40 0.78 17.58 -15.64
C LYS A 40 -0.19 16.42 -15.76
N PRO A 41 0.20 15.20 -15.38
CA PRO A 41 -0.72 14.06 -15.45
C PRO A 41 -1.99 14.41 -14.70
N ALA A 42 -3.13 14.22 -15.36
CA ALA A 42 -4.42 14.52 -14.77
C ALA A 42 -4.63 13.58 -13.59
N VAL A 43 -4.71 14.12 -12.39
CA VAL A 43 -5.17 13.40 -11.20
C VAL A 43 -6.69 13.34 -11.29
N ALA A 44 -7.28 12.18 -11.03
CA ALA A 44 -8.73 12.05 -11.02
C ALA A 44 -9.33 12.98 -9.95
N ASP A 45 -10.22 13.86 -10.37
CA ASP A 45 -11.00 14.67 -9.44
C ASP A 45 -11.98 13.76 -8.69
N ARG A 46 -11.88 13.76 -7.36
CA ARG A 46 -12.72 12.96 -6.47
C ARG A 46 -13.40 13.89 -5.48
N GLU A 47 -14.72 13.88 -5.51
CA GLU A 47 -15.51 14.66 -4.56
C GLU A 47 -15.31 14.11 -3.13
N TRP A 48 -15.18 15.04 -2.18
CA TRP A 48 -15.17 14.71 -0.76
C TRP A 48 -16.59 14.43 -0.29
N MET A 49 -16.85 13.24 0.23
CA MET A 49 -18.13 12.89 0.85
C MET A 49 -18.03 13.10 2.36
N HIS A 50 -18.98 13.85 2.92
CA HIS A 50 -19.13 13.98 4.36
C HIS A 50 -19.88 12.77 4.92
N ILE A 51 -19.19 11.93 5.72
CA ILE A 51 -19.75 10.69 6.26
C ILE A 51 -20.43 10.91 7.62
N ASN A 52 -19.92 11.82 8.45
CA ASN A 52 -20.42 12.12 9.79
C ASN A 52 -20.68 13.61 9.91
N HIS A 53 -21.92 14.03 9.71
CA HIS A 53 -22.34 15.42 9.87
C HIS A 53 -22.57 15.82 11.34
N ASP A 54 -22.76 14.84 12.23
CA ASP A 54 -23.17 15.06 13.61
C ASP A 54 -22.02 15.08 14.63
N VAL A 55 -20.77 14.91 14.19
CA VAL A 55 -19.61 15.02 15.07
C VAL A 55 -19.29 16.51 15.24
N ALA A 56 -19.64 17.06 16.40
CA ALA A 56 -19.16 18.38 16.79
C ALA A 56 -17.63 18.38 16.85
N VAL A 57 -17.00 19.02 15.87
CA VAL A 57 -15.54 19.20 15.85
C VAL A 57 -15.23 20.37 16.77
N GLU A 58 -14.48 20.13 17.84
CA GLU A 58 -13.96 21.18 18.71
C GLU A 58 -13.18 22.21 17.87
N GLN A 59 -13.31 23.50 18.20
CA GLN A 59 -12.68 24.58 17.41
C GLN A 59 -11.17 24.42 17.29
N ASP A 60 -10.52 23.85 18.30
CA ASP A 60 -9.07 23.64 18.38
C ASP A 60 -8.64 22.22 17.93
N ALA A 61 -9.57 21.39 17.45
CA ALA A 61 -9.25 20.04 17.01
C ALA A 61 -8.32 20.05 15.79
N ARG A 62 -7.21 19.34 15.91
CA ARG A 62 -6.29 19.17 14.77
C ARG A 62 -6.92 18.28 13.71
N ARG A 63 -6.94 18.77 12.50
CA ARG A 63 -7.45 18.05 11.33
C ARG A 63 -6.27 17.45 10.58
N VAL A 64 -6.38 16.16 10.25
CA VAL A 64 -5.38 15.41 9.48
C VAL A 64 -6.08 14.78 8.28
N ARG A 65 -5.54 15.00 7.08
CA ARG A 65 -5.99 14.32 5.86
C ARG A 65 -5.08 13.15 5.56
N LEU A 66 -5.66 11.97 5.45
CA LEU A 66 -4.96 10.74 5.15
C LEU A 66 -5.42 10.18 3.80
N VAL A 67 -4.45 9.79 2.97
CA VAL A 67 -4.68 9.01 1.75
C VAL A 67 -4.23 7.57 2.00
N SER A 68 -5.06 6.59 1.66
CA SER A 68 -4.68 5.18 1.60
C SER A 68 -4.88 4.65 0.19
N TRP A 69 -3.82 4.07 -0.41
CA TRP A 69 -3.87 3.67 -1.80
C TRP A 69 -2.90 2.53 -2.12
N ASN A 70 -3.43 1.45 -2.74
CA ASN A 70 -2.62 0.41 -3.37
C ASN A 70 -2.17 0.90 -4.75
N MET A 71 -0.85 1.10 -4.89
CA MET A 71 -0.25 1.74 -6.07
C MET A 71 -0.09 0.81 -7.27
N LEU A 72 -0.35 -0.48 -7.11
CA LEU A 72 -0.07 -1.55 -8.07
C LEU A 72 1.42 -1.63 -8.42
N ALA A 73 2.14 -2.50 -7.73
CA ALA A 73 3.57 -2.70 -7.93
C ALA A 73 3.93 -2.95 -9.40
N GLN A 74 4.99 -2.33 -9.89
CA GLN A 74 5.46 -2.52 -11.25
C GLN A 74 5.81 -3.98 -11.55
N SER A 75 6.29 -4.70 -10.54
CA SER A 75 6.59 -6.14 -10.62
C SER A 75 5.35 -7.03 -10.84
N LEU A 76 4.15 -6.50 -10.57
CA LEU A 76 2.86 -7.20 -10.76
C LEU A 76 2.14 -6.76 -12.05
N VAL A 77 2.59 -5.70 -12.70
CA VAL A 77 1.98 -5.22 -13.96
C VAL A 77 2.28 -6.18 -15.10
N ARG A 78 1.23 -6.73 -15.69
CA ARG A 78 1.31 -7.64 -16.85
C ARG A 78 0.39 -7.18 -17.96
N ARG A 79 0.83 -7.32 -19.20
CA ARG A 79 0.05 -6.92 -20.38
C ARG A 79 -1.28 -7.67 -20.48
N GLU A 80 -1.29 -8.93 -20.06
CA GLU A 80 -2.47 -9.81 -20.09
C GLU A 80 -3.58 -9.31 -19.17
N LEU A 81 -3.22 -8.67 -18.06
CA LEU A 81 -4.17 -8.09 -17.10
C LEU A 81 -4.70 -6.72 -17.57
N PHE A 82 -3.93 -6.01 -18.40
CA PHE A 82 -4.24 -4.65 -18.85
C PHE A 82 -4.03 -4.53 -20.37
N PRO A 83 -4.77 -5.28 -21.21
CA PRO A 83 -4.50 -5.38 -22.65
C PRO A 83 -4.68 -4.05 -23.39
N GLY A 84 -5.59 -3.21 -22.95
CA GLY A 84 -5.87 -1.90 -23.55
C GLY A 84 -5.03 -0.73 -23.01
N SER A 85 -4.14 -0.96 -22.04
CA SER A 85 -3.38 0.12 -21.42
C SER A 85 -2.08 0.42 -22.20
N ASP A 86 -1.80 1.69 -22.43
CA ASP A 86 -0.54 2.24 -22.94
C ASP A 86 0.45 2.62 -21.84
N CYS A 87 -0.01 2.66 -20.57
CA CYS A 87 0.72 3.13 -19.40
C CYS A 87 1.32 2.02 -18.54
N LEU A 88 1.81 0.92 -19.13
CA LEU A 88 2.31 -0.23 -18.34
C LEU A 88 3.74 -0.06 -17.81
N LYS A 89 4.54 0.81 -18.40
CA LYS A 89 5.93 1.01 -18.01
C LYS A 89 6.02 1.96 -16.83
N LEU A 90 6.90 1.67 -15.87
CA LEU A 90 7.14 2.54 -14.73
C LEU A 90 7.40 3.99 -15.14
N LYS A 91 8.25 4.22 -16.13
CA LYS A 91 8.57 5.57 -16.63
C LYS A 91 7.32 6.38 -17.03
N THR A 92 6.30 5.69 -17.58
CA THR A 92 5.05 6.34 -17.98
C THR A 92 4.11 6.51 -16.79
N ARG A 93 4.07 5.55 -15.85
CA ARG A 93 3.21 5.58 -14.66
C ARG A 93 3.72 6.55 -13.58
N LEU A 94 5.05 6.66 -13.43
CA LEU A 94 5.68 7.36 -12.31
C LEU A 94 5.19 8.81 -12.10
N PRO A 95 5.05 9.65 -13.14
CA PRO A 95 4.54 11.02 -12.94
C PRO A 95 3.12 11.02 -12.37
N GLY A 96 2.24 10.14 -12.86
CA GLY A 96 0.88 9.99 -12.34
C GLY A 96 0.84 9.46 -10.91
N ILE A 97 1.70 8.49 -10.58
CA ILE A 97 1.83 7.95 -9.23
C ILE A 97 2.22 9.08 -8.25
N VAL A 98 3.27 9.83 -8.56
CA VAL A 98 3.74 10.93 -7.69
C VAL A 98 2.67 12.02 -7.57
N ALA A 99 2.01 12.38 -8.68
CA ALA A 99 0.94 13.36 -8.65
C ALA A 99 -0.23 12.89 -7.74
N GLU A 100 -0.67 11.64 -7.87
CA GLU A 100 -1.73 11.07 -7.03
C GLU A 100 -1.34 11.04 -5.55
N MET A 101 -0.10 10.70 -5.23
CA MET A 101 0.39 10.68 -3.85
C MET A 101 0.42 12.06 -3.19
N THR A 102 0.60 13.14 -3.96
CA THR A 102 0.92 14.47 -3.41
C THR A 102 -0.15 15.55 -3.66
N SER A 103 -1.16 15.28 -4.49
CA SER A 103 -2.12 16.29 -4.97
C SER A 103 -3.37 16.46 -4.11
N HIS A 104 -3.68 15.52 -3.24
CA HIS A 104 -4.92 15.54 -2.45
C HIS A 104 -4.85 16.43 -1.20
N ASP A 105 -3.85 17.30 -1.13
CA ASP A 105 -3.60 18.14 0.04
C ASP A 105 -3.55 17.31 1.34
N ASN A 106 -2.98 16.11 1.22
CA ASN A 106 -2.85 15.15 2.32
C ASN A 106 -1.71 15.51 3.25
N ASP A 107 -1.88 15.18 4.51
CA ASP A 107 -0.88 15.33 5.57
C ASP A 107 -0.17 13.99 5.83
N LEU A 108 -0.90 12.89 5.61
CA LEU A 108 -0.43 11.51 5.75
C LEU A 108 -0.78 10.67 4.53
N GLY A 109 0.03 9.66 4.25
CA GLY A 109 -0.24 8.65 3.21
C GLY A 109 0.13 7.25 3.66
N CYS A 110 -0.74 6.28 3.40
CA CYS A 110 -0.52 4.85 3.59
C CYS A 110 -0.58 4.15 2.24
N PHE A 111 0.56 3.65 1.76
CA PHE A 111 0.65 3.09 0.42
C PHE A 111 1.03 1.61 0.46
N GLN A 112 0.37 0.82 -0.38
CA GLN A 112 0.58 -0.61 -0.52
C GLN A 112 1.16 -0.91 -1.92
N GLU A 113 1.83 -2.04 -2.05
CA GLU A 113 2.50 -2.47 -3.27
C GLU A 113 3.58 -1.51 -3.78
N VAL A 114 4.28 -0.84 -2.89
CA VAL A 114 5.39 0.05 -3.24
C VAL A 114 6.62 -0.78 -3.60
N ASP A 115 7.10 -0.73 -4.85
CA ASP A 115 8.31 -1.45 -5.30
C ASP A 115 9.37 -0.55 -5.93
N SER A 116 8.99 0.66 -6.31
CA SER A 116 9.85 1.61 -7.02
C SER A 116 10.26 2.78 -6.12
N ILE A 117 10.68 2.46 -4.89
CA ILE A 117 10.96 3.48 -3.88
C ILE A 117 12.09 4.43 -4.28
N ASN A 118 13.12 3.94 -4.97
CA ASN A 118 14.27 4.77 -5.38
C ASN A 118 13.87 5.84 -6.41
N GLU A 119 12.89 5.53 -7.25
CA GLU A 119 12.37 6.44 -8.28
C GLU A 119 11.35 7.43 -7.69
N ILE A 120 10.58 7.02 -6.69
CA ILE A 120 9.52 7.82 -6.06
C ILE A 120 10.10 8.79 -5.02
N ALA A 121 11.04 8.34 -4.20
CA ALA A 121 11.56 9.06 -3.04
C ALA A 121 12.05 10.50 -3.32
N PRO A 122 12.79 10.78 -4.40
CA PRO A 122 13.25 12.15 -4.68
C PRO A 122 12.09 13.13 -4.87
N SER A 123 11.06 12.70 -5.62
CA SER A 123 9.88 13.53 -5.91
C SER A 123 9.02 13.79 -4.66
N ILE A 124 8.85 12.77 -3.81
CA ILE A 124 8.13 12.90 -2.54
C ILE A 124 8.83 13.89 -1.62
N ARG A 125 10.16 13.77 -1.45
CA ARG A 125 10.93 14.71 -0.62
C ARG A 125 10.91 16.13 -1.17
N GLN A 126 10.98 16.28 -2.48
CA GLN A 126 10.85 17.58 -3.13
C GLN A 126 9.46 18.22 -2.86
N ALA A 127 8.40 17.40 -2.81
CA ALA A 127 7.05 17.84 -2.48
C ALA A 127 6.84 18.15 -0.98
N GLY A 128 7.86 17.96 -0.13
CA GLY A 128 7.82 18.31 1.28
C GLY A 128 7.29 17.21 2.19
N PHE A 129 7.44 15.96 1.77
CA PHE A 129 7.11 14.79 2.57
C PHE A 129 8.37 13.98 2.92
N ASP A 130 8.30 13.22 4.01
CA ASP A 130 9.21 12.14 4.31
C ASP A 130 8.42 10.85 4.54
N PHE A 131 9.10 9.71 4.66
CA PHE A 131 8.43 8.42 4.70
C PHE A 131 9.27 7.34 5.40
N VAL A 132 8.57 6.29 5.83
CA VAL A 132 9.12 4.97 6.18
C VAL A 132 8.62 3.95 5.17
N TYR A 133 9.52 3.10 4.69
CA TYR A 133 9.22 2.00 3.77
C TYR A 133 9.70 0.66 4.33
N GLU A 134 8.88 -0.38 4.21
CA GLU A 134 9.20 -1.73 4.67
C GLU A 134 8.64 -2.80 3.75
N ARG A 135 9.46 -3.79 3.42
CA ARG A 135 9.04 -5.01 2.71
C ARG A 135 8.67 -6.14 3.67
N GLY A 136 9.29 -6.15 4.83
CA GLY A 136 9.11 -7.17 5.87
C GLY A 136 9.85 -8.48 5.61
N TYR A 137 10.00 -8.88 4.35
CA TYR A 137 10.66 -10.10 3.90
C TYR A 137 11.59 -9.80 2.73
N GLU A 138 12.78 -10.42 2.70
CA GLU A 138 13.83 -10.13 1.70
C GLU A 138 13.39 -10.47 0.28
N GLU A 139 12.70 -11.60 0.12
CA GLU A 139 12.23 -12.10 -1.17
C GLU A 139 11.02 -11.35 -1.73
N LYS A 140 10.38 -10.48 -0.92
CA LYS A 140 9.26 -9.65 -1.37
C LYS A 140 9.75 -8.49 -2.22
N LYS A 141 9.15 -8.28 -3.40
CA LYS A 141 9.56 -7.22 -4.33
C LYS A 141 8.92 -5.87 -4.01
N HIS A 142 7.79 -5.86 -3.32
CA HIS A 142 7.04 -4.66 -2.95
C HIS A 142 6.75 -4.65 -1.45
N GLY A 143 6.51 -3.48 -0.90
CA GLY A 143 6.27 -3.30 0.53
C GLY A 143 5.17 -2.30 0.83
N LEU A 144 5.16 -1.86 2.09
CA LEU A 144 4.29 -0.83 2.63
C LEU A 144 5.08 0.47 2.83
N MET A 145 4.41 1.60 2.67
CA MET A 145 4.98 2.90 2.97
C MET A 145 4.00 3.75 3.76
N ILE A 146 4.51 4.42 4.80
CA ILE A 146 3.82 5.50 5.49
C ILE A 146 4.59 6.78 5.17
N MET A 147 3.89 7.77 4.64
CA MET A 147 4.39 9.08 4.24
C MET A 147 3.74 10.16 5.09
N TRP A 148 4.49 11.19 5.45
CA TRP A 148 3.99 12.33 6.21
C TRP A 148 4.56 13.65 5.74
N LYS A 149 3.79 14.72 5.92
CA LYS A 149 4.19 16.08 5.53
C LYS A 149 5.13 16.68 6.56
N THR A 150 6.28 17.19 6.09
CA THR A 150 7.33 17.79 6.93
C THR A 150 7.42 19.30 6.79
N LYS A 151 7.03 19.85 5.63
CA LYS A 151 7.09 21.29 5.37
C LYS A 151 5.82 21.98 5.81
N ALA A 152 5.98 23.22 6.27
CA ALA A 152 4.88 24.07 6.76
C ALA A 152 3.66 24.04 5.86
N SER A 153 2.52 23.78 6.46
CA SER A 153 1.19 23.71 5.86
C SER A 153 0.23 24.45 6.77
N THR A 154 -0.94 24.78 6.27
CA THR A 154 -2.04 25.32 7.05
C THR A 154 -2.65 24.29 8.01
N ARG A 155 -2.23 23.02 7.90
CA ARG A 155 -2.68 21.88 8.70
C ARG A 155 -1.54 21.20 9.44
N ALA A 156 -1.70 19.91 9.72
CA ALA A 156 -0.73 19.13 10.46
C ALA A 156 0.55 18.88 9.66
N THR A 157 1.68 19.09 10.29
CA THR A 157 2.99 18.61 9.87
C THR A 157 3.58 17.74 10.96
N PHE A 158 4.49 16.86 10.59
CA PHE A 158 5.02 15.84 11.50
C PHE A 158 6.55 15.85 11.50
N GLU A 159 7.11 15.48 12.63
CA GLU A 159 8.53 15.17 12.76
C GLU A 159 8.82 13.72 12.37
N SER A 160 10.09 13.34 12.43
CA SER A 160 10.48 11.94 12.25
C SER A 160 9.84 11.05 13.31
N PRO A 161 9.51 9.80 12.98
CA PRO A 161 8.91 8.89 13.93
C PRO A 161 9.77 8.72 15.18
N VAL A 162 9.15 8.84 16.36
CA VAL A 162 9.81 8.54 17.65
C VAL A 162 9.83 7.04 17.91
N TRP A 163 8.98 6.27 17.23
CA TRP A 163 8.91 4.83 17.36
C TRP A 163 8.38 4.19 16.07
N LYS A 164 8.90 2.98 15.75
CA LYS A 164 8.50 2.17 14.61
C LYS A 164 8.46 0.70 14.99
N LYS A 165 7.46 -0.02 14.50
CA LYS A 165 7.36 -1.49 14.59
C LYS A 165 6.92 -2.07 13.25
N VAL A 166 7.54 -3.20 12.89
CA VAL A 166 7.10 -4.06 11.79
C VAL A 166 6.68 -5.40 12.38
N VAL A 167 5.44 -5.80 12.14
CA VAL A 167 4.91 -7.10 12.58
C VAL A 167 4.77 -7.99 11.36
N ARG A 168 5.47 -9.10 11.34
CA ARG A 168 5.28 -10.15 10.33
C ARG A 168 4.06 -10.96 10.72
N LEU A 169 2.97 -10.84 9.96
CA LEU A 169 1.69 -11.46 10.31
C LEU A 169 1.72 -12.99 10.24
N ASP A 170 2.71 -13.55 9.55
CA ASP A 170 2.95 -15.00 9.49
C ASP A 170 3.64 -15.53 10.75
N ASP A 171 4.32 -14.68 11.53
CA ASP A 171 5.11 -15.10 12.70
C ASP A 171 4.29 -15.07 14.00
N VAL A 172 3.12 -14.42 13.97
CA VAL A 172 2.21 -14.28 15.12
C VAL A 172 1.03 -15.23 14.93
N ASP A 173 0.66 -15.94 15.99
CA ASP A 173 -0.45 -16.92 15.99
C ASP A 173 -0.36 -17.93 14.84
N LYS A 174 0.81 -18.33 14.49
CA LYS A 174 0.97 -19.57 13.77
C LYS A 174 0.49 -20.68 14.70
N TRP A 175 -0.63 -21.24 14.35
CA TRP A 175 -0.99 -22.52 14.85
C TRP A 175 0.02 -23.48 14.23
N GLY A 176 1.12 -23.73 14.94
CA GLY A 176 2.08 -24.72 14.52
C GLY A 176 1.42 -26.07 14.36
N ASP A 177 2.13 -27.02 13.79
CA ASP A 177 1.71 -28.42 13.81
C ASP A 177 1.49 -28.79 15.26
N THR A 178 0.21 -28.78 15.67
CA THR A 178 -0.20 -29.25 16.99
C THR A 178 -0.45 -30.73 16.90
N VAL A 179 -0.47 -31.41 18.05
CA VAL A 179 -0.84 -32.82 18.16
C VAL A 179 -2.20 -33.13 17.51
N ASP A 180 -3.02 -32.06 17.32
CA ASP A 180 -4.40 -32.14 16.83
C ASP A 180 -4.57 -31.85 15.33
N GLY A 181 -3.50 -31.56 14.58
CA GLY A 181 -3.58 -31.36 13.14
C GLY A 181 -2.69 -30.26 12.55
N PRO A 182 -2.66 -30.16 11.21
CA PRO A 182 -1.83 -29.18 10.51
C PRO A 182 -2.31 -27.74 10.74
N SER A 183 -1.37 -26.81 10.75
CA SER A 183 -1.65 -25.38 10.82
C SER A 183 -2.60 -24.94 9.70
N LEU A 184 -3.64 -24.19 10.06
CA LEU A 184 -4.56 -23.56 9.11
C LEU A 184 -4.02 -22.26 8.53
N SER A 185 -2.90 -21.77 9.08
CA SER A 185 -2.26 -20.53 8.66
C SER A 185 -1.46 -20.72 7.37
N ARG A 186 -1.51 -19.73 6.50
CA ARG A 186 -0.74 -19.69 5.25
C ARG A 186 0.50 -18.82 5.40
N CYS A 187 1.56 -19.16 4.68
CA CYS A 187 2.72 -18.30 4.53
C CYS A 187 2.40 -17.23 3.48
N THR A 188 1.91 -16.09 3.93
CA THR A 188 1.40 -15.00 3.08
C THR A 188 2.41 -13.90 2.87
N ARG A 189 3.38 -13.78 3.77
CA ARG A 189 4.38 -12.70 3.81
C ARG A 189 3.76 -11.30 3.90
N ASN A 190 2.60 -11.19 4.56
CA ASN A 190 1.99 -9.91 4.87
C ASN A 190 2.56 -9.33 6.16
N ILE A 191 2.60 -8.02 6.23
CA ILE A 191 3.10 -7.28 7.40
C ILE A 191 2.13 -6.20 7.82
N LEU A 192 2.30 -5.76 9.07
CA LEU A 192 1.77 -4.52 9.60
C LEU A 192 2.95 -3.59 9.87
N LEU A 193 2.93 -2.39 9.30
CA LEU A 193 3.88 -1.32 9.58
C LEU A 193 3.21 -0.29 10.48
N ILE A 194 3.85 0.05 11.60
CA ILE A 194 3.34 1.02 12.57
C ILE A 194 4.42 2.06 12.84
N VAL A 195 4.03 3.34 12.90
CA VAL A 195 4.89 4.45 13.31
C VAL A 195 4.17 5.37 14.28
N ALA A 196 4.88 5.93 15.25
CA ALA A 196 4.41 7.01 16.11
C ALA A 196 5.02 8.33 15.63
N LEU A 197 4.18 9.24 15.11
CA LEU A 197 4.57 10.51 14.50
C LEU A 197 4.19 11.67 15.42
N PRO A 198 5.15 12.38 16.02
CA PRO A 198 4.88 13.62 16.75
C PRO A 198 4.48 14.72 15.77
N PHE A 199 3.61 15.62 16.22
CA PHE A 199 3.35 16.86 15.48
C PHE A 199 4.57 17.79 15.56
N SER A 200 4.88 18.48 14.47
CA SER A 200 5.97 19.47 14.44
C SER A 200 5.66 20.72 15.26
N SER A 201 4.41 20.95 15.60
CA SER A 201 3.98 22.12 16.38
C SER A 201 3.10 21.69 17.54
N GLY A 202 3.45 22.08 18.78
CA GLY A 202 2.73 21.77 20.01
C GLY A 202 2.79 20.29 20.40
N PRO A 203 2.15 19.92 21.52
CA PRO A 203 2.24 18.57 22.07
C PRO A 203 1.43 17.55 21.28
N GLY A 204 1.76 16.25 21.49
CA GLY A 204 1.03 15.11 20.96
C GLY A 204 1.49 14.68 19.58
N GLY A 205 0.76 13.74 19.03
CA GLY A 205 1.06 13.09 17.74
C GLY A 205 -0.03 12.13 17.34
N ILE A 206 0.30 11.23 16.41
CA ILE A 206 -0.59 10.20 15.91
C ILE A 206 0.18 8.89 15.70
N ILE A 207 -0.44 7.77 16.02
CA ILE A 207 0.07 6.45 15.65
C ILE A 207 -0.59 6.06 14.33
N VAL A 208 0.22 5.83 13.31
CA VAL A 208 -0.26 5.42 11.98
C VAL A 208 0.17 3.99 11.73
N ALA A 209 -0.78 3.17 11.35
CA ALA A 209 -0.58 1.77 11.00
C ALA A 209 -1.08 1.50 9.58
N THR A 210 -0.32 0.74 8.79
CA THR A 210 -0.75 0.30 7.46
C THR A 210 -0.46 -1.17 7.24
N THR A 211 -1.32 -1.80 6.47
CA THR A 211 -1.23 -3.22 6.12
C THR A 211 -1.70 -3.46 4.68
N HIS A 212 -1.35 -4.62 4.15
CA HIS A 212 -1.93 -5.16 2.92
C HIS A 212 -2.20 -6.63 3.18
N LEU A 213 -3.47 -7.00 3.41
CA LEU A 213 -3.87 -8.34 3.81
C LEU A 213 -3.80 -9.33 2.66
N PHE A 214 -3.96 -10.62 2.95
CA PHE A 214 -3.82 -11.68 1.97
C PHE A 214 -4.84 -11.54 0.83
N TRP A 215 -4.35 -11.49 -0.39
CA TRP A 215 -5.11 -11.12 -1.58
C TRP A 215 -6.11 -12.17 -2.08
N HIS A 216 -5.89 -13.47 -1.78
CA HIS A 216 -6.65 -14.53 -2.43
C HIS A 216 -8.08 -14.64 -1.87
N PRO A 217 -9.14 -14.57 -2.71
CA PRO A 217 -10.52 -14.44 -2.26
C PRO A 217 -11.03 -15.62 -1.41
N ARG A 218 -10.55 -16.84 -1.66
CA ARG A 218 -10.97 -18.04 -0.90
C ARG A 218 -10.46 -18.10 0.53
N TYR A 219 -9.55 -17.22 0.94
CA TYR A 219 -8.90 -17.31 2.25
C TYR A 219 -9.39 -16.22 3.22
N GLY A 220 -10.71 -16.11 3.38
CA GLY A 220 -11.32 -15.21 4.36
C GLY A 220 -10.86 -15.47 5.80
N TYR A 221 -10.66 -16.74 6.16
CA TYR A 221 -10.08 -17.11 7.46
C TYR A 221 -8.72 -16.47 7.69
N GLU A 222 -7.82 -16.54 6.70
CA GLU A 222 -6.47 -15.97 6.85
C GLU A 222 -6.52 -14.45 7.03
N ARG A 223 -7.36 -13.74 6.27
CA ARG A 223 -7.55 -12.30 6.45
C ARG A 223 -8.14 -11.95 7.82
N ALA A 224 -9.13 -12.70 8.29
CA ALA A 224 -9.71 -12.52 9.62
C ALA A 224 -8.67 -12.77 10.74
N ARG A 225 -7.81 -13.80 10.60
CA ARG A 225 -6.68 -14.05 11.49
C ARG A 225 -5.71 -12.88 11.51
N GLN A 226 -5.31 -12.39 10.32
CA GLN A 226 -4.43 -11.24 10.20
C GLN A 226 -5.05 -9.99 10.84
N ALA A 227 -6.34 -9.74 10.64
CA ALA A 227 -7.06 -8.64 11.28
C ALA A 227 -7.07 -8.76 12.81
N ALA A 228 -7.30 -9.96 13.34
CA ALA A 228 -7.27 -10.21 14.80
C ALA A 228 -5.87 -9.98 15.38
N VAL A 229 -4.81 -10.39 14.68
CA VAL A 229 -3.42 -10.09 15.07
C VAL A 229 -3.18 -8.59 15.11
N ILE A 230 -3.59 -7.86 14.07
CA ILE A 230 -3.45 -6.41 13.96
C ILE A 230 -4.15 -5.72 15.14
N MET A 231 -5.39 -6.07 15.41
CA MET A 231 -6.16 -5.45 16.51
C MET A 231 -5.51 -5.71 17.86
N ARG A 232 -4.99 -6.91 18.11
CA ARG A 232 -4.28 -7.22 19.34
C ARG A 232 -2.96 -6.43 19.45
N GLU A 233 -2.19 -6.35 18.38
CA GLU A 233 -0.95 -5.57 18.35
C GLU A 233 -1.21 -4.08 18.62
N LEU A 234 -2.21 -3.48 18.00
CA LEU A 234 -2.58 -2.08 18.21
C LEU A 234 -3.12 -1.84 19.64
N SER A 235 -3.91 -2.77 20.18
CA SER A 235 -4.42 -2.68 21.55
C SER A 235 -3.29 -2.79 22.58
N SER A 236 -2.29 -3.64 22.33
CA SER A 236 -1.15 -3.82 23.23
C SER A 236 -0.27 -2.58 23.33
N LEU A 237 -0.23 -1.73 22.31
CA LEU A 237 0.54 -0.47 22.35
C LEU A 237 0.06 0.46 23.47
N ARG A 238 -1.25 0.50 23.74
CA ARG A 238 -1.82 1.31 24.81
C ARG A 238 -1.58 0.73 26.21
N ALA A 239 -1.50 -0.59 26.31
CA ALA A 239 -1.40 -1.28 27.60
C ALA A 239 0.04 -1.44 28.09
N ALA A 240 1.01 -1.56 27.18
CA ALA A 240 2.37 -1.99 27.49
C ALA A 240 3.40 -0.85 27.54
N SER A 241 3.09 0.33 27.01
CA SER A 241 4.05 1.43 26.92
C SER A 241 3.82 2.47 28.01
N GLN A 242 4.91 2.82 28.72
CA GLN A 242 4.97 3.98 29.61
C GLN A 242 5.39 5.27 28.87
N GLU A 243 5.55 5.17 27.56
CA GLU A 243 5.96 6.27 26.69
C GLU A 243 4.79 7.21 26.41
N ASP A 244 5.04 8.51 26.37
CA ASP A 244 4.02 9.54 26.16
C ASP A 244 3.19 9.33 24.88
N TRP A 245 3.84 8.80 23.82
CA TRP A 245 3.17 8.54 22.53
C TRP A 245 2.14 7.40 22.60
N SER A 246 2.19 6.52 23.59
CA SER A 246 1.24 5.39 23.70
C SER A 246 -0.22 5.84 23.87
N SER A 247 -0.44 7.06 24.33
CA SER A 247 -1.76 7.67 24.48
C SER A 247 -2.30 8.31 23.19
N TRP A 248 -1.47 8.45 22.14
CA TRP A 248 -1.87 9.12 20.91
C TRP A 248 -2.95 8.34 20.16
N PRO A 249 -3.82 9.03 19.39
CA PRO A 249 -4.82 8.36 18.58
C PRO A 249 -4.16 7.43 17.56
N ILE A 250 -4.79 6.28 17.31
CA ILE A 250 -4.33 5.27 16.36
C ILE A 250 -5.21 5.32 15.13
N VAL A 251 -4.59 5.40 13.95
CA VAL A 251 -5.25 5.24 12.66
C VAL A 251 -4.69 4.02 11.97
N LEU A 252 -5.57 3.11 11.58
CA LEU A 252 -5.25 1.97 10.71
C LEU A 252 -5.84 2.23 9.32
N ALA A 253 -4.99 2.18 8.31
CA ALA A 253 -5.38 2.29 6.91
C ALA A 253 -4.62 1.26 6.07
N GLY A 254 -5.19 0.81 4.95
CA GLY A 254 -4.53 -0.17 4.09
C GLY A 254 -5.48 -0.86 3.13
N ASP A 255 -4.92 -1.79 2.38
CA ASP A 255 -5.69 -2.68 1.50
C ASP A 255 -6.04 -3.96 2.25
N LEU A 256 -7.29 -4.09 2.65
CA LEU A 256 -7.76 -5.25 3.40
C LEU A 256 -8.06 -6.46 2.51
N ASN A 257 -8.06 -6.29 1.19
CA ASN A 257 -8.40 -7.34 0.21
C ASN A 257 -9.71 -8.05 0.52
N ASP A 258 -10.67 -7.32 1.11
CA ASP A 258 -11.93 -7.88 1.57
C ASP A 258 -13.11 -6.91 1.36
N GLN A 259 -14.32 -7.41 1.52
CA GLN A 259 -15.54 -6.63 1.33
C GLN A 259 -16.05 -6.05 2.66
N PRO A 260 -16.79 -4.92 2.65
CA PRO A 260 -17.28 -4.26 3.87
C PRO A 260 -18.10 -5.13 4.81
N HIS A 261 -18.73 -6.21 4.33
CA HIS A 261 -19.55 -7.13 5.15
C HIS A 261 -18.78 -8.41 5.53
N SER A 262 -17.48 -8.46 5.28
CA SER A 262 -16.67 -9.64 5.61
C SER A 262 -16.38 -9.74 7.09
N SER A 263 -15.96 -10.95 7.52
CA SER A 263 -15.48 -11.20 8.88
C SER A 263 -14.28 -10.30 9.25
N THR A 264 -13.44 -9.97 8.28
CA THR A 264 -12.31 -9.05 8.44
C THR A 264 -12.78 -7.66 8.87
N TYR A 265 -13.74 -7.09 8.15
CA TYR A 265 -14.30 -5.77 8.48
C TYR A 265 -15.05 -5.77 9.82
N THR A 266 -15.86 -6.79 10.10
CA THR A 266 -16.59 -6.89 11.37
C THR A 266 -15.65 -6.98 12.58
N LEU A 267 -14.50 -7.64 12.44
CA LEU A 267 -13.46 -7.65 13.48
C LEU A 267 -12.84 -6.26 13.66
N LEU A 268 -12.45 -5.59 12.57
CA LEU A 268 -11.78 -4.28 12.63
C LEU A 268 -12.71 -3.16 13.12
N THR A 269 -14.01 -3.24 12.86
CA THR A 269 -15.01 -2.25 13.30
C THR A 269 -15.63 -2.53 14.66
N GLY A 270 -15.21 -3.60 15.34
CA GLY A 270 -15.75 -4.00 16.64
C GLY A 270 -17.15 -4.63 16.60
N GLN A 271 -17.65 -4.96 15.41
CA GLN A 271 -18.99 -5.54 15.22
C GLN A 271 -19.02 -7.08 15.33
N ALA A 272 -17.90 -7.70 15.65
CA ALA A 272 -17.77 -9.17 15.67
C ALA A 272 -18.79 -9.89 16.56
N ALA A 273 -19.20 -9.28 17.67
CA ALA A 273 -20.19 -9.87 18.58
C ALA A 273 -21.57 -9.98 17.92
N GLN A 274 -21.95 -9.00 17.08
CA GLN A 274 -23.24 -8.93 16.40
C GLN A 274 -23.38 -9.97 15.28
N TYR A 275 -22.26 -10.33 14.63
CA TYR A 275 -22.22 -11.22 13.46
C TYR A 275 -21.51 -12.56 13.73
N ARG A 276 -21.49 -13.02 14.99
CA ARG A 276 -20.72 -14.20 15.43
C ARG A 276 -20.99 -15.44 14.57
N ASP A 277 -22.24 -15.76 14.31
CA ASP A 277 -22.64 -16.98 13.59
C ASP A 277 -22.29 -16.88 12.09
N GLN A 278 -22.49 -15.71 11.50
CA GLN A 278 -22.08 -15.47 10.11
C GLN A 278 -20.56 -15.58 9.96
N ILE A 279 -19.81 -14.93 10.85
CA ILE A 279 -18.34 -15.00 10.87
C ILE A 279 -17.89 -16.45 11.00
N ARG A 280 -18.48 -17.21 11.91
CA ARG A 280 -18.15 -18.63 12.09
C ARG A 280 -18.38 -19.44 10.82
N THR A 281 -19.51 -19.24 10.15
CA THR A 281 -19.87 -19.93 8.90
C THR A 281 -18.86 -19.59 7.80
N ASP A 282 -18.57 -18.31 7.59
CA ASP A 282 -17.64 -17.84 6.56
C ASP A 282 -16.21 -18.34 6.81
N LEU A 283 -15.76 -18.32 8.08
CA LEU A 283 -14.46 -18.83 8.45
C LEU A 283 -14.35 -20.34 8.24
N MET A 284 -15.39 -21.11 8.59
CA MET A 284 -15.40 -22.56 8.37
C MET A 284 -15.41 -22.91 6.87
N ALA A 285 -16.14 -22.15 6.05
CA ALA A 285 -16.17 -22.35 4.60
C ALA A 285 -14.83 -22.02 3.91
N SER A 286 -14.00 -21.20 4.52
CA SER A 286 -12.69 -20.79 3.98
C SER A 286 -11.51 -21.61 4.53
N ARG A 287 -11.78 -22.63 5.33
CA ARG A 287 -10.77 -23.60 5.75
C ARG A 287 -10.40 -24.50 4.57
N VAL A 288 -9.15 -24.54 4.21
CA VAL A 288 -8.62 -25.38 3.12
C VAL A 288 -7.53 -26.28 3.69
#